data_9c5db1e85bf424265b8dfe5e4ed964fe
#
_entry.id   9c5db1e85bf424265b8dfe5e4ed964fe
#
_cell.length_a   1.000
_cell.length_b   1.000
_cell.length_c   1.000
_cell.angle_alpha   90.00
_cell.angle_beta   90.00
_cell.angle_gamma   90.00
#
_symmetry.space_group_name_H-M   'P 1'
#
loop_
_entity.id
_entity.type
_entity.pdbx_description
1 polymer ?
#
loop_
_entity_poly.entity_id
_entity_poly.type
_entity_poly.pdbx_seq_one_letter_code
_entity_poly.pdbx_strand_id
1 'polypeptide(L)'
;MVTKHVLLKMRKAIAQPRLLFAIKRLIGRRFEDEEVQRDIGIMPFKIIKADNGDAWVEAGGEKRAAPQISAEVLKKMKKTAEDFLGEEVTEAVITVPAYFNDSQRQATKDAGRIAGLEVKRIINEPTAAALAYGMDKNRGENVVAVYDLGGGTFDLSIIEIDE
;
A
#
# COMPACT_ATOMS: atom_id res chain seq x y z
N MET A 1 -1.68 20.74 8.24
CA MET A 1 -3.02 21.38 8.18
C MET A 1 -3.57 21.24 6.76
N VAL A 2 -4.50 20.30 6.53
CA VAL A 2 -5.10 20.07 5.20
C VAL A 2 -6.14 21.18 4.98
N THR A 3 -5.92 22.05 4.01
CA THR A 3 -6.83 23.17 3.76
C THR A 3 -8.18 22.67 3.24
N LYS A 4 -9.28 23.39 3.57
CA LYS A 4 -10.65 23.13 3.05
C LYS A 4 -10.67 22.89 1.53
N HIS A 5 -9.75 23.48 0.80
CA HIS A 5 -9.63 23.39 -0.66
C HIS A 5 -9.13 22.02 -1.12
N VAL A 6 -8.23 21.39 -0.35
CA VAL A 6 -7.73 20.03 -0.62
C VAL A 6 -8.82 19.01 -0.35
N LEU A 7 -9.55 19.17 0.76
CA LEU A 7 -10.71 18.33 1.09
C LEU A 7 -11.84 18.44 0.05
N LEU A 8 -12.07 19.63 -0.50
CA LEU A 8 -13.09 19.83 -1.55
C LEU A 8 -12.66 19.20 -2.89
N LYS A 9 -11.37 19.30 -3.23
CA LYS A 9 -10.81 18.62 -4.43
C LYS A 9 -10.84 17.11 -4.26
N MET A 10 -10.53 16.57 -3.07
CA MET A 10 -10.65 15.15 -2.77
C MET A 10 -12.11 14.67 -2.84
N ARG A 11 -13.08 15.42 -2.29
CA ARG A 11 -14.52 15.10 -2.42
C ARG A 11 -15.01 15.09 -3.86
N LYS A 12 -14.59 16.06 -4.71
CA LYS A 12 -14.91 16.07 -6.14
C LYS A 12 -14.25 14.93 -6.90
N ALA A 13 -13.03 14.54 -6.52
CA ALA A 13 -12.35 13.39 -7.10
C ALA A 13 -13.02 12.07 -6.70
N ILE A 14 -13.47 11.94 -5.44
CA ILE A 14 -14.20 10.78 -4.91
C ILE A 14 -15.56 10.59 -5.63
N ALA A 15 -16.18 11.67 -6.09
CA ALA A 15 -17.43 11.61 -6.84
C ALA A 15 -17.26 11.13 -8.30
N GLN A 16 -16.02 10.86 -8.76
CA GLN A 16 -15.78 10.30 -10.08
C GLN A 16 -15.74 8.77 -10.01
N PRO A 17 -16.57 8.06 -10.80
CA PRO A 17 -16.66 6.59 -10.76
C PRO A 17 -15.40 5.86 -11.26
N ARG A 18 -14.33 6.60 -11.57
CA ARG A 18 -13.01 6.09 -12.00
C ARG A 18 -11.91 6.26 -10.95
N LEU A 19 -12.19 6.87 -9.80
CA LEU A 19 -11.19 7.06 -8.77
C LEU A 19 -11.12 5.86 -7.84
N LEU A 20 -10.03 5.13 -7.91
CA LEU A 20 -9.68 4.06 -6.99
C LEU A 20 -8.69 4.61 -5.95
N PHE A 21 -8.97 4.39 -4.68
CA PHE A 21 -8.07 4.75 -3.58
C PHE A 21 -8.09 3.66 -2.51
N ALA A 22 -7.15 3.69 -1.58
CA ALA A 22 -7.03 2.73 -0.49
C ALA A 22 -7.01 1.25 -0.94
N ILE A 23 -6.53 0.97 -2.15
CA ILE A 23 -6.49 -0.39 -2.71
C ILE A 23 -5.66 -1.36 -1.86
N LYS A 24 -4.74 -0.84 -1.06
CA LYS A 24 -3.96 -1.55 -0.04
C LYS A 24 -4.84 -2.37 0.91
N ARG A 25 -6.09 -1.95 1.15
CA ARG A 25 -7.05 -2.67 2.00
C ARG A 25 -7.58 -3.95 1.37
N LEU A 26 -7.55 -4.06 0.04
CA LEU A 26 -8.06 -5.20 -0.73
C LEU A 26 -6.96 -6.13 -1.23
N ILE A 27 -5.70 -5.69 -1.21
CA ILE A 27 -4.60 -6.46 -1.77
C ILE A 27 -4.40 -7.77 -0.99
N GLY A 28 -4.34 -8.91 -1.70
CA GLY A 28 -4.17 -10.23 -1.12
C GLY A 28 -5.34 -10.74 -0.26
N ARG A 29 -6.51 -10.09 -0.36
CA ARG A 29 -7.71 -10.43 0.38
C ARG A 29 -8.68 -11.24 -0.44
N ARG A 30 -9.40 -12.14 0.26
CA ARG A 30 -10.55 -12.84 -0.33
C ARG A 30 -11.79 -11.95 -0.27
N PHE A 31 -12.70 -12.14 -1.23
CA PHE A 31 -13.94 -11.37 -1.24
C PHE A 31 -14.77 -11.56 0.04
N GLU A 32 -14.74 -12.78 0.62
CA GLU A 32 -15.51 -13.14 1.82
C GLU A 32 -14.89 -12.62 3.14
N ASP A 33 -13.70 -12.03 3.10
CA ASP A 33 -13.06 -11.49 4.30
C ASP A 33 -13.92 -10.39 4.93
N GLU A 34 -14.05 -10.39 6.26
CA GLU A 34 -14.90 -9.43 6.97
C GLU A 34 -14.55 -7.98 6.67
N GLU A 35 -13.27 -7.66 6.56
CA GLU A 35 -12.80 -6.32 6.23
C GLU A 35 -13.24 -5.91 4.82
N VAL A 36 -13.22 -6.84 3.86
CA VAL A 36 -13.69 -6.59 2.49
C VAL A 36 -15.19 -6.36 2.49
N GLN A 37 -15.95 -7.17 3.24
CA GLN A 37 -17.41 -7.03 3.36
C GLN A 37 -17.82 -5.69 3.98
N ARG A 38 -17.06 -5.19 4.97
CA ARG A 38 -17.25 -3.84 5.52
C ARG A 38 -16.94 -2.76 4.48
N ASP A 39 -15.87 -2.93 3.72
CA ASP A 39 -15.44 -1.95 2.71
C ASP A 39 -16.42 -1.82 1.55
N ILE A 40 -17.15 -2.89 1.18
CA ILE A 40 -18.22 -2.84 0.14
C ILE A 40 -19.25 -1.75 0.44
N GLY A 41 -19.58 -1.54 1.74
CA GLY A 41 -20.58 -0.55 2.15
C GLY A 41 -20.10 0.90 2.17
N ILE A 42 -18.78 1.13 2.13
CA ILE A 42 -18.19 2.46 2.33
C ILE A 42 -17.34 2.96 1.16
N MET A 43 -16.87 2.05 0.29
CA MET A 43 -16.06 2.44 -0.87
C MET A 43 -16.93 2.99 -1.99
N PRO A 44 -16.49 4.06 -2.69
CA PRO A 44 -17.24 4.66 -3.79
C PRO A 44 -17.10 3.90 -5.12
N PHE A 45 -16.35 2.81 -5.14
CA PHE A 45 -16.19 1.91 -6.28
C PHE A 45 -16.70 0.52 -5.93
N LYS A 46 -17.06 -0.24 -6.93
CA LYS A 46 -17.63 -1.57 -6.74
C LYS A 46 -16.54 -2.59 -6.48
N ILE A 47 -16.65 -3.30 -5.37
CA ILE A 47 -15.82 -4.46 -5.04
C ILE A 47 -16.60 -5.71 -5.51
N ILE A 48 -15.94 -6.59 -6.23
CA ILE A 48 -16.53 -7.80 -6.83
C ILE A 48 -15.72 -9.03 -6.45
N LYS A 49 -16.38 -10.18 -6.47
CA LYS A 49 -15.75 -11.48 -6.33
C LYS A 49 -15.19 -11.92 -7.68
N ALA A 50 -13.91 -12.24 -7.72
CA ALA A 50 -13.29 -12.88 -8.88
C ALA A 50 -13.57 -14.39 -8.90
N ASP A 51 -13.33 -15.04 -10.02
CA ASP A 51 -13.58 -16.49 -10.20
C ASP A 51 -12.72 -17.33 -9.23
N ASN A 52 -11.52 -16.84 -8.89
CA ASN A 52 -10.65 -17.46 -7.89
C ASN A 52 -11.03 -17.14 -6.45
N GLY A 53 -12.09 -16.33 -6.23
CA GLY A 53 -12.57 -15.91 -4.92
C GLY A 53 -11.88 -14.68 -4.32
N ASP A 54 -10.95 -14.04 -5.01
CA ASP A 54 -10.28 -12.84 -4.53
C ASP A 54 -11.18 -11.60 -4.63
N ALA A 55 -10.87 -10.57 -3.82
CA ALA A 55 -11.50 -9.27 -3.91
C ALA A 55 -10.91 -8.48 -5.10
N TRP A 56 -11.73 -8.27 -6.13
CA TRP A 56 -11.41 -7.41 -7.26
C TRP A 56 -12.25 -6.14 -7.22
N VAL A 57 -11.90 -5.18 -8.04
CA VAL A 57 -12.67 -3.94 -8.22
C VAL A 57 -13.17 -3.80 -9.64
N GLU A 58 -14.33 -3.15 -9.76
CA GLU A 58 -14.90 -2.77 -11.05
C GLU A 58 -14.96 -1.23 -11.12
N ALA A 59 -14.28 -0.65 -12.09
CA ALA A 59 -14.26 0.78 -12.33
C ALA A 59 -14.22 1.08 -13.84
N GLY A 60 -15.11 1.96 -14.29
CA GLY A 60 -15.17 2.34 -15.71
C GLY A 60 -15.52 1.18 -16.66
N GLY A 61 -16.21 0.15 -16.17
CA GLY A 61 -16.57 -1.05 -16.93
C GLY A 61 -15.47 -2.11 -17.01
N GLU A 62 -14.32 -1.87 -16.39
CA GLU A 62 -13.21 -2.82 -16.32
C GLU A 62 -13.14 -3.48 -14.94
N LYS A 63 -12.84 -4.78 -14.93
CA LYS A 63 -12.56 -5.56 -13.72
C LYS A 63 -11.04 -5.67 -13.55
N ARG A 64 -10.55 -5.33 -12.37
CA ARG A 64 -9.11 -5.34 -12.07
C ARG A 64 -8.83 -5.95 -10.71
N ALA A 65 -7.78 -6.76 -10.65
CA ALA A 65 -7.25 -7.26 -9.39
C ALA A 65 -6.53 -6.15 -8.60
N ALA A 66 -6.57 -6.20 -7.28
CA ALA A 66 -5.90 -5.23 -6.43
C ALA A 66 -4.39 -5.09 -6.71
N PRO A 67 -3.61 -6.17 -6.98
CA PRO A 67 -2.21 -6.03 -7.38
C PRO A 67 -1.99 -5.25 -8.67
N GLN A 68 -2.89 -5.35 -9.65
CA GLN A 68 -2.79 -4.59 -10.91
C GLN A 68 -2.93 -3.08 -10.67
N ILE A 69 -3.84 -2.69 -9.77
CA ILE A 69 -4.05 -1.28 -9.41
C ILE A 69 -2.88 -0.78 -8.57
N SER A 70 -2.41 -1.57 -7.63
CA SER A 70 -1.22 -1.25 -6.83
C SER A 70 0.03 -1.08 -7.72
N ALA A 71 0.14 -1.87 -8.78
CA ALA A 71 1.23 -1.72 -9.76
C ALA A 71 1.23 -0.36 -10.44
N GLU A 72 0.07 0.26 -10.69
CA GLU A 72 0.03 1.62 -11.27
C GLU A 72 0.63 2.67 -10.33
N VAL A 73 0.44 2.50 -9.01
CA VAL A 73 1.09 3.35 -8.00
C VAL A 73 2.60 3.13 -8.04
N LEU A 74 3.06 1.87 -8.07
CA LEU A 74 4.47 1.53 -8.11
C LEU A 74 5.15 2.00 -9.41
N LYS A 75 4.48 1.92 -10.56
CA LYS A 75 4.95 2.51 -11.83
C LYS A 75 5.16 4.01 -11.71
N LYS A 76 4.22 4.71 -11.04
CA LYS A 76 4.37 6.15 -10.80
C LYS A 76 5.58 6.44 -9.90
N MET A 77 5.79 5.64 -8.86
CA MET A 77 6.95 5.78 -7.95
C MET A 77 8.26 5.48 -8.70
N LYS A 78 8.31 4.39 -9.48
CA LYS A 78 9.43 4.06 -10.35
C LYS A 78 9.78 5.24 -11.25
N LYS A 79 8.80 5.75 -12.01
CA LYS A 79 9.02 6.89 -12.89
C LYS A 79 9.54 8.12 -12.13
N THR A 80 9.01 8.41 -10.96
CA THR A 80 9.46 9.55 -10.15
C THR A 80 10.92 9.38 -9.72
N ALA A 81 11.34 8.16 -9.36
CA ALA A 81 12.72 7.86 -9.01
C ALA A 81 13.65 7.99 -10.23
N GLU A 82 13.23 7.45 -11.39
CA GLU A 82 13.98 7.56 -12.66
C GLU A 82 14.14 9.01 -13.10
N ASP A 83 13.08 9.82 -13.01
CA ASP A 83 13.12 11.25 -13.32
C ASP A 83 14.09 12.02 -12.40
N PHE A 84 14.23 11.59 -11.13
CA PHE A 84 15.15 12.20 -10.17
C PHE A 84 16.61 11.73 -10.34
N LEU A 85 16.82 10.43 -10.57
CA LEU A 85 18.16 9.83 -10.68
C LEU A 85 18.77 10.01 -12.07
N GLY A 86 17.95 10.18 -13.12
CA GLY A 86 18.39 10.24 -14.52
C GLY A 86 18.79 8.89 -15.10
N GLU A 87 18.43 7.79 -14.43
CA GLU A 87 18.75 6.43 -14.86
C GLU A 87 17.56 5.48 -14.62
N GLU A 88 17.59 4.30 -15.22
CA GLU A 88 16.56 3.29 -15.09
C GLU A 88 16.58 2.67 -13.69
N VAL A 89 15.41 2.54 -13.08
CA VAL A 89 15.22 1.87 -11.79
C VAL A 89 14.63 0.48 -12.02
N THR A 90 15.42 -0.55 -11.80
CA THR A 90 15.04 -1.95 -12.04
C THR A 90 14.71 -2.73 -10.79
N GLU A 91 15.19 -2.29 -9.62
CA GLU A 91 15.07 -3.00 -8.35
C GLU A 91 14.36 -2.16 -7.30
N ALA A 92 13.66 -2.81 -6.36
CA ALA A 92 13.02 -2.13 -5.24
C ALA A 92 12.96 -2.97 -3.97
N VAL A 93 12.99 -2.27 -2.83
CA VAL A 93 12.50 -2.76 -1.56
C VAL A 93 11.14 -2.11 -1.34
N ILE A 94 10.11 -2.91 -1.06
CA ILE A 94 8.75 -2.40 -0.86
C ILE A 94 8.34 -2.63 0.59
N THR A 95 7.73 -1.61 1.19
CA THR A 95 7.25 -1.69 2.57
C THR A 95 5.77 -2.04 2.62
N VAL A 96 5.39 -2.78 3.67
CA VAL A 96 4.02 -3.17 3.96
C VAL A 96 3.73 -2.98 5.46
N PRO A 97 2.47 -2.81 5.86
CA PRO A 97 2.11 -2.82 7.28
C PRO A 97 2.59 -4.10 7.98
N ALA A 98 2.96 -3.99 9.25
CA ALA A 98 3.45 -5.13 10.01
C ALA A 98 2.43 -6.27 10.13
N TYR A 99 1.12 -5.94 10.12
CA TYR A 99 0.02 -6.90 10.21
C TYR A 99 -0.33 -7.61 8.88
N PHE A 100 0.33 -7.27 7.76
CA PHE A 100 0.10 -7.96 6.49
C PHE A 100 0.49 -9.43 6.61
N ASN A 101 -0.42 -10.32 6.21
CA ASN A 101 -0.17 -11.75 6.10
C ASN A 101 0.62 -12.09 4.81
N ASP A 102 0.99 -13.37 4.67
CA ASP A 102 1.81 -13.82 3.54
C ASP A 102 1.14 -13.61 2.19
N SER A 103 -0.18 -13.80 2.09
CA SER A 103 -0.94 -13.55 0.86
C SER A 103 -0.87 -12.08 0.44
N GLN A 104 -0.99 -11.16 1.38
CA GLN A 104 -0.90 -9.72 1.14
C GLN A 104 0.53 -9.31 0.76
N ARG A 105 1.54 -9.88 1.40
CA ARG A 105 2.97 -9.67 1.07
C ARG A 105 3.29 -10.19 -0.32
N GLN A 106 2.82 -11.39 -0.66
CA GLN A 106 3.01 -11.96 -1.99
C GLN A 106 2.31 -11.12 -3.06
N ALA A 107 1.06 -10.73 -2.85
CA ALA A 107 0.31 -9.88 -3.76
C ALA A 107 0.98 -8.50 -3.98
N THR A 108 1.61 -7.94 -2.93
CA THR A 108 2.42 -6.72 -3.04
C THR A 108 3.69 -6.95 -3.86
N LYS A 109 4.36 -8.09 -3.68
CA LYS A 109 5.52 -8.48 -4.49
C LYS A 109 5.13 -8.64 -5.97
N ASP A 110 3.98 -9.24 -6.23
CA ASP A 110 3.46 -9.39 -7.60
C ASP A 110 3.10 -8.04 -8.23
N ALA A 111 2.55 -7.10 -7.46
CA ALA A 111 2.34 -5.72 -7.91
C ALA A 111 3.66 -5.05 -8.34
N GLY A 112 4.75 -5.26 -7.60
CA GLY A 112 6.08 -4.79 -7.97
C GLY A 112 6.56 -5.36 -9.31
N ARG A 113 6.38 -6.67 -9.50
CA ARG A 113 6.72 -7.34 -10.77
C ARG A 113 5.89 -6.82 -11.96
N ILE A 114 4.58 -6.62 -11.77
CA ILE A 114 3.70 -6.02 -12.78
C ILE A 114 4.14 -4.58 -13.11
N ALA A 115 4.69 -3.86 -12.14
CA ALA A 115 5.26 -2.52 -12.35
C ALA A 115 6.62 -2.53 -13.06
N GLY A 116 7.20 -3.70 -13.36
CA GLY A 116 8.51 -3.84 -13.98
C GLY A 116 9.67 -3.64 -13.00
N LEU A 117 9.48 -4.04 -11.74
CA LEU A 117 10.49 -3.97 -10.68
C LEU A 117 10.87 -5.39 -10.21
N GLU A 118 12.15 -5.64 -10.03
CA GLU A 118 12.65 -6.77 -9.27
C GLU A 118 12.52 -6.44 -7.77
N VAL A 119 11.57 -7.09 -7.08
CA VAL A 119 11.36 -6.85 -5.66
C VAL A 119 12.37 -7.67 -4.85
N LYS A 120 13.37 -7.01 -4.33
CA LYS A 120 14.45 -7.64 -3.54
C LYS A 120 13.95 -8.08 -2.15
N ARG A 121 13.16 -7.25 -1.50
CA ARG A 121 12.60 -7.55 -0.17
C ARG A 121 11.23 -6.88 -0.01
N ILE A 122 10.41 -7.52 0.82
CA ILE A 122 9.23 -6.92 1.46
C ILE A 122 9.59 -6.76 2.94
N ILE A 123 9.52 -5.56 3.47
CA ILE A 123 9.82 -5.26 4.88
C ILE A 123 8.64 -4.53 5.53
N ASN A 124 8.59 -4.55 6.86
CA ASN A 124 7.53 -3.85 7.58
C ASN A 124 7.75 -2.33 7.57
N GLU A 125 6.69 -1.56 7.36
CA GLU A 125 6.72 -0.08 7.37
C GLU A 125 7.38 0.48 8.65
N PRO A 126 6.99 0.04 9.88
CA PRO A 126 7.62 0.54 11.08
C PRO A 126 9.11 0.16 11.20
N THR A 127 9.51 -1.01 10.72
CA THR A 127 10.93 -1.42 10.68
C THR A 127 11.73 -0.51 9.74
N ALA A 128 11.19 -0.19 8.56
CA ALA A 128 11.82 0.73 7.63
C ALA A 128 11.97 2.14 8.22
N ALA A 129 10.96 2.61 8.95
CA ALA A 129 11.01 3.90 9.64
C ALA A 129 12.12 3.92 10.71
N ALA A 130 12.19 2.89 11.56
CA ALA A 130 13.23 2.78 12.59
C ALA A 130 14.63 2.79 11.97
N LEU A 131 14.85 2.04 10.89
CA LEU A 131 16.12 2.01 10.15
C LEU A 131 16.46 3.38 9.55
N ALA A 132 15.49 4.07 8.95
CA ALA A 132 15.70 5.39 8.34
C ALA A 132 16.12 6.45 9.37
N TYR A 133 15.66 6.33 10.61
CA TYR A 133 16.08 7.18 11.72
C TYR A 133 17.37 6.71 12.39
N GLY A 134 18.00 5.63 11.94
CA GLY A 134 19.28 5.14 12.45
C GLY A 134 19.17 4.51 13.85
N MET A 135 17.99 3.99 14.21
CA MET A 135 17.77 3.35 15.51
C MET A 135 18.53 2.03 15.65
N ASP A 136 18.89 1.40 14.54
CA ASP A 136 19.76 0.21 14.44
C ASP A 136 21.21 0.49 14.89
N LYS A 137 21.63 1.76 14.95
CA LYS A 137 22.97 2.18 15.33
C LYS A 137 23.13 2.41 16.83
N ASN A 138 22.04 2.45 17.57
CA ASN A 138 22.08 2.58 19.03
C ASN A 138 22.45 1.22 19.64
N ARG A 139 23.53 1.17 20.41
CA ARG A 139 23.96 -0.05 21.10
C ARG A 139 23.08 -0.30 22.32
N GLY A 140 22.66 -1.57 22.50
CA GLY A 140 21.84 -2.03 23.62
C GLY A 140 20.39 -2.24 23.26
N GLU A 141 19.64 -2.87 24.15
CA GLU A 141 18.20 -3.10 24.00
C GLU A 141 17.45 -1.76 23.96
N ASN A 142 16.66 -1.57 22.91
CA ASN A 142 15.85 -0.36 22.74
C ASN A 142 14.43 -0.74 22.37
N VAL A 143 13.47 -0.09 23.00
CA VAL A 143 12.05 -0.16 22.60
C VAL A 143 11.68 1.13 21.90
N VAL A 144 11.26 1.03 20.65
CA VAL A 144 10.92 2.15 19.79
C VAL A 144 9.43 2.11 19.47
N ALA A 145 8.74 3.22 19.68
CA ALA A 145 7.36 3.41 19.22
C ALA A 145 7.38 4.17 17.88
N VAL A 146 6.79 3.56 16.86
CA VAL A 146 6.60 4.19 15.54
C VAL A 146 5.15 4.61 15.40
N TYR A 147 4.93 5.91 15.26
CA TYR A 147 3.61 6.52 15.06
C TYR A 147 3.51 6.95 13.59
N ASP A 148 2.76 6.19 12.79
CA ASP A 148 2.58 6.44 11.36
C ASP A 148 1.16 6.96 11.08
N LEU A 149 1.04 8.26 10.81
CA LEU A 149 -0.20 8.90 10.42
C LEU A 149 -0.14 9.31 8.95
N GLY A 150 -0.65 8.44 8.10
CA GLY A 150 -0.71 8.65 6.65
C GLY A 150 -1.99 9.33 6.15
N GLY A 151 -2.16 9.34 4.83
CA GLY A 151 -3.34 9.92 4.18
C GLY A 151 -4.61 9.05 4.25
N GLY A 152 -4.49 7.77 4.59
CA GLY A 152 -5.59 6.81 4.61
C GLY A 152 -5.61 5.86 5.81
N THR A 153 -4.50 5.73 6.52
CA THR A 153 -4.37 4.87 7.69
C THR A 153 -3.61 5.57 8.81
N PHE A 154 -3.84 5.08 10.01
CA PHE A 154 -3.06 5.39 11.20
C PHE A 154 -2.59 4.07 11.80
N ASP A 155 -1.29 3.93 11.97
CA ASP A 155 -0.68 2.74 12.52
C ASP A 155 0.26 3.12 13.68
N LEU A 156 0.15 2.42 14.82
CA LEU A 156 1.06 2.51 15.95
C LEU A 156 1.75 1.16 16.12
N SER A 157 3.06 1.16 16.10
CA SER A 157 3.87 -0.05 16.27
C SER A 157 4.90 0.14 17.36
N ILE A 158 5.09 -0.89 18.18
CA ILE A 158 6.17 -0.97 19.15
C ILE A 158 7.16 -2.01 18.66
N ILE A 159 8.42 -1.64 18.58
CA ILE A 159 9.51 -2.48 18.06
C ILE A 159 10.55 -2.60 19.17
N GLU A 160 10.93 -3.81 19.48
CA GLU A 160 12.10 -4.13 20.29
C GLU A 160 13.27 -4.39 19.37
N ILE A 161 14.40 -3.77 19.65
CA ILE A 161 15.65 -3.89 18.89
C ILE A 161 16.68 -4.51 19.81
N ASP A 162 17.03 -5.75 19.53
CA ASP A 162 18.07 -6.51 20.22
C ASP A 162 19.40 -6.43 19.46
N GLU A 163 20.53 -6.73 20.15
CA GLU A 163 21.88 -6.81 19.53
C GLU A 163 22.03 -8.03 18.61
#